data_645e69657e1d6df996bce8398c6d9ef3
#
_entry.id   645e69657e1d6df996bce8398c6d9ef3
#
_cell.length_a   1.000
_cell.length_b   1.000
_cell.length_c   1.000
_cell.angle_alpha   90.00
_cell.angle_beta   90.00
_cell.angle_gamma   90.00
#
_symmetry.space_group_name_H-M   'P 1'
#
loop_
_entity.id
_entity.type
_entity.pdbx_description
1 polymer ?
#
loop_
_entity_poly.entity_id
_entity_poly.type
_entity_poly.pdbx_seq_one_letter_code
_entity_poly.pdbx_strand_id
1 'polypeptide(L)'
;RQLVVTSSGAAYGYHADNPAWLNEDDALRGNPEFAYADHKRAVETLLAEYRAERPALGQLVFRPGTVLGRETDNQITRLFAGRWLLAIAGSDSPFVFIWDADVVDAIVRGIENDARGIYNMAGDGALTIDDIAARLDKPVLRVPASMVKAGLWIGHRLGLTPHRPQQVDFLRYRPVLANTRL
;
A
#
# COMPACT_ATOMS: atom_id res chain seq x y z
N ARG A 1 10.15 -3.50 -27.47
CA ARG A 1 8.78 -3.41 -26.90
C ARG A 1 8.91 -3.27 -25.38
N GLN A 2 8.06 -2.46 -24.79
CA GLN A 2 8.01 -2.21 -23.36
C GLN A 2 6.63 -2.59 -22.80
N LEU A 3 6.61 -3.20 -21.62
CA LEU A 3 5.42 -3.45 -20.80
C LEU A 3 5.50 -2.56 -19.56
N VAL A 4 4.51 -1.69 -19.37
CA VAL A 4 4.41 -0.84 -18.18
C VAL A 4 3.28 -1.35 -17.29
N VAL A 5 3.56 -1.56 -16.02
CA VAL A 5 2.60 -2.12 -15.07
C VAL A 5 2.58 -1.29 -13.79
N THR A 6 1.40 -0.85 -13.39
CA THR A 6 1.17 -0.29 -12.06
C THR A 6 0.73 -1.40 -11.10
N SER A 7 1.69 -1.89 -10.31
CA SER A 7 1.47 -2.85 -9.24
C SER A 7 0.96 -2.16 -7.97
N SER A 8 1.53 -2.46 -6.82
CA SER A 8 1.22 -1.79 -5.54
C SER A 8 2.24 -2.17 -4.48
N GLY A 9 2.54 -1.27 -3.55
CA GLY A 9 3.25 -1.59 -2.33
C GLY A 9 2.57 -2.68 -1.48
N ALA A 10 1.26 -2.90 -1.65
CA ALA A 10 0.54 -3.99 -1.02
C ALA A 10 1.08 -5.39 -1.37
N ALA A 11 1.79 -5.54 -2.50
CA ALA A 11 2.41 -6.80 -2.90
C ALA A 11 3.44 -7.32 -1.89
N TYR A 12 4.10 -6.44 -1.13
CA TYR A 12 4.99 -6.84 -0.03
C TYR A 12 4.25 -7.56 1.10
N GLY A 13 2.97 -7.25 1.28
CA GLY A 13 2.14 -7.77 2.36
C GLY A 13 2.23 -6.96 3.65
N TYR A 14 1.25 -7.18 4.51
CA TYR A 14 1.06 -6.48 5.78
C TYR A 14 1.51 -7.38 6.92
N HIS A 15 2.80 -7.37 7.23
CA HIS A 15 3.44 -8.29 8.18
C HIS A 15 4.17 -7.54 9.28
N ALA A 16 4.08 -8.04 10.52
CA ALA A 16 4.71 -7.45 11.70
C ALA A 16 6.24 -7.42 11.64
N ASP A 17 6.81 -8.32 10.84
CA ASP A 17 8.25 -8.49 10.64
C ASP A 17 8.77 -7.88 9.33
N ASN A 18 7.98 -7.01 8.69
CA ASN A 18 8.49 -6.19 7.60
C ASN A 18 9.59 -5.26 8.11
N PRO A 19 10.66 -5.02 7.32
CA PRO A 19 11.64 -4.00 7.65
C PRO A 19 10.98 -2.62 7.75
N ALA A 20 11.63 -1.69 8.46
CA ALA A 20 11.13 -0.32 8.63
C ALA A 20 10.91 0.40 7.29
N TRP A 21 11.75 0.10 6.29
CA TRP A 21 11.64 0.57 4.92
C TRP A 21 11.81 -0.60 3.97
N LEU A 22 10.88 -0.76 3.04
CA LEU A 22 10.88 -1.80 2.01
C LEU A 22 11.47 -1.25 0.72
N ASN A 23 12.47 -1.95 0.21
CA ASN A 23 13.12 -1.69 -1.06
C ASN A 23 12.57 -2.62 -2.15
N GLU A 24 12.88 -2.33 -3.40
CA GLU A 24 12.38 -3.11 -4.54
C GLU A 24 12.89 -4.55 -4.58
N ASP A 25 14.00 -4.84 -3.90
CA ASP A 25 14.61 -6.18 -3.80
C ASP A 25 14.03 -7.01 -2.64
N ASP A 26 13.24 -6.40 -1.77
CA ASP A 26 12.58 -7.12 -0.68
C ASP A 26 11.50 -8.07 -1.19
N ALA A 27 11.33 -9.19 -0.49
CA ALA A 27 10.43 -10.27 -0.90
C ALA A 27 8.97 -9.83 -0.93
N LEU A 28 8.27 -10.18 -2.01
CA LEU A 28 6.83 -10.00 -2.12
C LEU A 28 6.12 -11.18 -1.45
N ARG A 29 5.50 -10.93 -0.31
CA ARG A 29 4.85 -11.98 0.50
C ARG A 29 3.33 -12.00 0.34
N GLY A 30 2.72 -10.84 -0.01
CA GLY A 30 1.26 -10.71 -0.07
C GLY A 30 0.59 -11.06 1.26
N ASN A 31 -0.71 -11.31 1.22
CA ASN A 31 -1.50 -11.85 2.33
C ASN A 31 -2.65 -12.69 1.77
N PRO A 32 -2.69 -14.00 1.99
CA PRO A 32 -3.76 -14.86 1.47
C PRO A 32 -5.18 -14.43 1.91
N GLU A 33 -5.30 -13.86 3.11
CA GLU A 33 -6.55 -13.34 3.66
C GLU A 33 -6.95 -11.96 3.13
N PHE A 34 -6.06 -11.29 2.37
CA PHE A 34 -6.30 -10.00 1.74
C PHE A 34 -6.06 -10.09 0.23
N ALA A 35 -7.10 -10.44 -0.50
CA ALA A 35 -7.05 -10.77 -1.93
C ALA A 35 -6.31 -9.73 -2.77
N TYR A 36 -6.44 -8.43 -2.47
CA TYR A 36 -5.74 -7.39 -3.21
C TYR A 36 -4.21 -7.53 -3.11
N ALA A 37 -3.68 -7.73 -1.91
CA ALA A 37 -2.24 -7.91 -1.68
C ALA A 37 -1.73 -9.20 -2.35
N ASP A 38 -2.48 -10.28 -2.21
CA ASP A 38 -2.11 -11.57 -2.79
C ASP A 38 -2.15 -11.56 -4.32
N HIS A 39 -3.17 -10.93 -4.92
CA HIS A 39 -3.25 -10.77 -6.37
C HIS A 39 -2.12 -9.90 -6.92
N LYS A 40 -1.74 -8.80 -6.25
CA LYS A 40 -0.61 -7.98 -6.69
C LYS A 40 0.70 -8.74 -6.61
N ARG A 41 0.92 -9.53 -5.55
CA ARG A 41 2.06 -10.44 -5.45
C ARG A 41 2.06 -11.46 -6.60
N ALA A 42 0.93 -12.11 -6.87
CA ALA A 42 0.82 -13.12 -7.93
C ALA A 42 1.11 -12.53 -9.33
N VAL A 43 0.61 -11.32 -9.62
CA VAL A 43 0.92 -10.61 -10.87
C VAL A 43 2.43 -10.36 -11.00
N GLU A 44 3.10 -9.91 -9.94
CA GLU A 44 4.54 -9.65 -10.00
C GLU A 44 5.38 -10.94 -10.08
N THR A 45 4.91 -12.04 -9.48
CA THR A 45 5.52 -13.36 -9.67
C THR A 45 5.49 -13.75 -11.15
N LEU A 46 4.33 -13.62 -11.79
CA LEU A 46 4.16 -13.88 -13.21
C LEU A 46 5.07 -12.96 -14.07
N LEU A 47 5.14 -11.68 -13.74
CA LEU A 47 6.03 -10.73 -14.43
C LEU A 47 7.51 -11.13 -14.30
N ALA A 48 7.93 -11.64 -13.15
CA ALA A 48 9.30 -12.10 -12.93
C ALA A 48 9.61 -13.34 -13.78
N GLU A 49 8.70 -14.30 -13.87
CA GLU A 49 8.83 -15.48 -14.76
C GLU A 49 8.97 -15.04 -16.21
N TYR A 50 8.07 -14.18 -16.70
CA TYR A 50 8.14 -13.68 -18.09
C TYR A 50 9.40 -12.83 -18.35
N ARG A 51 9.93 -12.13 -17.36
CA ARG A 51 11.18 -11.38 -17.50
C ARG A 51 12.37 -12.31 -17.73
N ALA A 52 12.38 -13.45 -17.04
CA ALA A 52 13.41 -14.46 -17.22
C ALA A 52 13.30 -15.17 -18.59
N GLU A 53 12.08 -15.49 -19.03
CA GLU A 53 11.84 -16.20 -20.29
C GLU A 53 11.99 -15.30 -21.53
N ARG A 54 11.69 -14.01 -21.40
CA ARG A 54 11.60 -13.05 -22.52
C ARG A 54 12.37 -11.76 -22.22
N PRO A 55 13.69 -11.79 -22.08
CA PRO A 55 14.49 -10.63 -21.69
C PRO A 55 14.46 -9.47 -22.71
N ALA A 56 14.04 -9.75 -23.96
CA ALA A 56 13.84 -8.72 -24.98
C ALA A 56 12.62 -7.84 -24.73
N LEU A 57 11.66 -8.28 -23.90
CA LEU A 57 10.53 -7.47 -23.45
C LEU A 57 10.95 -6.64 -22.23
N GLY A 58 11.17 -5.35 -22.43
CA GLY A 58 11.43 -4.43 -21.33
C GLY A 58 10.22 -4.38 -20.40
N GLN A 59 10.44 -4.50 -19.10
CA GLN A 59 9.38 -4.34 -18.10
C GLN A 59 9.69 -3.12 -17.22
N LEU A 60 8.70 -2.26 -17.07
CA LEU A 60 8.69 -1.13 -16.14
C LEU A 60 7.54 -1.34 -15.16
N VAL A 61 7.88 -1.65 -13.91
CA VAL A 61 6.89 -1.98 -12.87
C VAL A 61 6.95 -0.93 -11.78
N PHE A 62 5.83 -0.33 -11.50
CA PHE A 62 5.69 0.64 -10.42
C PHE A 62 4.89 0.06 -9.25
N ARG A 63 5.39 0.26 -8.03
CA ARG A 63 4.74 -0.12 -6.77
C ARG A 63 4.34 1.12 -5.99
N PRO A 64 3.21 1.77 -6.32
CA PRO A 64 2.77 2.94 -5.57
C PRO A 64 2.39 2.58 -4.13
N GLY A 65 2.72 3.51 -3.22
CA GLY A 65 2.16 3.58 -1.88
C GLY A 65 0.72 4.11 -1.92
N THR A 66 0.36 4.94 -0.94
CA THR A 66 -0.97 5.57 -0.93
C THR A 66 -1.00 6.76 -1.88
N VAL A 67 -1.78 6.64 -2.95
CA VAL A 67 -1.97 7.75 -3.89
C VAL A 67 -2.96 8.75 -3.31
N LEU A 68 -2.57 10.02 -3.29
CA LEU A 68 -3.39 11.17 -2.96
C LEU A 68 -3.61 12.03 -4.22
N GLY A 69 -4.71 12.75 -4.27
CA GLY A 69 -5.04 13.67 -5.34
C GLY A 69 -6.32 14.43 -5.02
N ARG A 70 -6.60 15.49 -5.75
CA ARG A 70 -7.78 16.33 -5.47
C ARG A 70 -9.08 15.57 -5.66
N GLU A 71 -9.13 14.67 -6.62
CA GLU A 71 -10.30 13.87 -6.97
C GLU A 71 -10.14 12.39 -6.60
N THR A 72 -9.04 12.06 -5.90
CA THR A 72 -8.75 10.67 -5.53
C THR A 72 -9.64 10.21 -4.38
N ASP A 73 -10.57 9.31 -4.68
CA ASP A 73 -11.41 8.63 -3.68
C ASP A 73 -10.97 7.16 -3.58
N ASN A 74 -10.27 6.81 -2.51
CA ASN A 74 -9.83 5.46 -2.23
C ASN A 74 -10.08 5.08 -0.76
N GLN A 75 -9.83 3.82 -0.40
CA GLN A 75 -10.06 3.33 0.97
C GLN A 75 -9.30 4.14 2.02
N ILE A 76 -8.11 4.63 1.72
CA ILE A 76 -7.28 5.37 2.67
C ILE A 76 -7.78 6.80 2.82
N THR A 77 -8.13 7.50 1.73
CA THR A 77 -8.69 8.85 1.82
C THR A 77 -9.99 8.87 2.61
N ARG A 78 -10.82 7.81 2.46
CA ARG A 78 -12.05 7.64 3.26
C ARG A 78 -11.78 7.44 4.75
N LEU A 79 -10.67 6.81 5.15
CA LEU A 79 -10.29 6.72 6.58
C LEU A 79 -10.04 8.11 7.19
N PHE A 80 -9.56 9.06 6.37
CA PHE A 80 -9.27 10.42 6.80
C PHE A 80 -10.46 11.38 6.68
N ALA A 81 -11.51 11.01 5.96
CA ALA A 81 -12.70 11.86 5.76
C ALA A 81 -13.54 12.03 7.03
N GLY A 82 -13.50 11.05 7.94
CA GLY A 82 -14.28 11.06 9.19
C GLY A 82 -13.91 12.21 10.13
N ARG A 83 -14.80 12.47 11.11
CA ARG A 83 -14.55 13.45 12.19
C ARG A 83 -13.41 13.01 13.12
N TRP A 84 -13.17 11.72 13.24
CA TRP A 84 -12.16 11.09 14.09
C TRP A 84 -11.27 10.23 13.22
N LEU A 85 -9.97 10.20 13.51
CA LEU A 85 -9.06 9.26 12.88
C LEU A 85 -8.95 8.00 13.75
N LEU A 86 -9.15 6.85 13.15
CA LEU A 86 -9.03 5.57 13.84
C LEU A 86 -7.57 5.11 13.83
N ALA A 87 -7.03 4.84 15.02
CA ALA A 87 -5.72 4.20 15.20
C ALA A 87 -5.84 2.89 15.96
N ILE A 88 -5.01 1.93 15.64
CA ILE A 88 -4.89 0.70 16.42
C ILE A 88 -3.91 0.96 17.54
N ALA A 89 -4.35 0.76 18.79
CA ALA A 89 -3.48 0.93 19.96
C ALA A 89 -2.26 0.00 19.88
N GLY A 90 -1.08 0.56 20.13
CA GLY A 90 0.20 -0.17 20.07
C GLY A 90 0.69 -0.45 18.65
N SER A 91 0.22 0.30 17.65
CA SER A 91 0.70 0.22 16.28
C SER A 91 0.95 1.62 15.72
N ASP A 92 2.18 1.90 15.31
CA ASP A 92 2.59 3.17 14.68
C ASP A 92 2.67 3.06 13.15
N SER A 93 1.96 2.10 12.57
CA SER A 93 1.96 1.78 11.15
C SER A 93 1.91 3.04 10.26
N PRO A 94 3.06 3.58 9.80
CA PRO A 94 3.08 4.84 9.09
C PRO A 94 2.59 4.69 7.65
N PHE A 95 2.19 5.82 7.08
CA PHE A 95 1.76 5.91 5.69
C PHE A 95 2.85 6.55 4.86
N VAL A 96 3.09 6.00 3.68
CA VAL A 96 3.80 6.68 2.60
C VAL A 96 2.79 7.15 1.57
N PHE A 97 2.97 8.36 1.08
CA PHE A 97 2.06 8.99 0.14
C PHE A 97 2.80 9.36 -1.16
N ILE A 98 2.05 9.39 -2.25
CA ILE A 98 2.49 9.99 -3.50
C ILE A 98 1.32 10.73 -4.13
N TRP A 99 1.59 11.86 -4.78
CA TRP A 99 0.57 12.63 -5.46
C TRP A 99 0.22 12.00 -6.82
N ASP A 100 -1.03 12.04 -7.22
CA ASP A 100 -1.50 11.44 -8.48
C ASP A 100 -0.79 12.01 -9.71
N ALA A 101 -0.51 13.32 -9.74
CA ALA A 101 0.27 13.93 -10.80
C ALA A 101 1.71 13.40 -10.88
N ASP A 102 2.35 13.14 -9.72
CA ASP A 102 3.71 12.57 -9.67
C ASP A 102 3.72 11.13 -10.18
N VAL A 103 2.65 10.37 -9.91
CA VAL A 103 2.47 9.01 -10.47
C VAL A 103 2.41 9.06 -11.99
N VAL A 104 1.61 9.99 -12.54
CA VAL A 104 1.48 10.16 -13.99
C VAL A 104 2.82 10.59 -14.60
N ASP A 105 3.50 11.56 -13.99
CA ASP A 105 4.79 12.09 -14.46
C ASP A 105 5.85 10.98 -14.50
N ALA A 106 5.96 10.17 -13.45
CA ALA A 106 6.89 9.06 -13.40
C ALA A 106 6.60 8.00 -14.48
N ILE A 107 5.33 7.69 -14.75
CA ILE A 107 4.94 6.76 -15.80
C ILE A 107 5.32 7.33 -17.18
N VAL A 108 4.98 8.59 -17.45
CA VAL A 108 5.29 9.25 -18.74
C VAL A 108 6.79 9.29 -18.98
N ARG A 109 7.59 9.76 -18.00
CA ARG A 109 9.06 9.79 -18.09
C ARG A 109 9.64 8.40 -18.28
N GLY A 110 9.08 7.40 -17.59
CA GLY A 110 9.52 6.01 -17.74
C GLY A 110 9.29 5.46 -19.15
N ILE A 111 8.20 5.84 -19.79
CA ILE A 111 7.89 5.47 -21.18
C ILE A 111 8.80 6.22 -22.16
N GLU A 112 8.92 7.54 -22.02
CA GLU A 112 9.72 8.39 -22.91
C GLU A 112 11.20 8.01 -22.93
N ASN A 113 11.73 7.54 -21.77
CA ASN A 113 13.13 7.15 -21.61
C ASN A 113 13.38 5.64 -21.81
N ASP A 114 12.39 4.85 -22.26
CA ASP A 114 12.48 3.38 -22.36
C ASP A 114 13.02 2.75 -21.05
N ALA A 115 12.63 3.33 -19.89
CA ALA A 115 13.11 2.89 -18.58
C ALA A 115 12.64 1.46 -18.29
N ARG A 116 13.49 0.70 -17.60
CA ARG A 116 13.22 -0.69 -17.23
C ARG A 116 13.52 -0.89 -15.76
N GLY A 117 12.83 -1.82 -15.13
CA GLY A 117 13.06 -2.15 -13.73
C GLY A 117 11.79 -2.08 -12.90
N ILE A 118 12.00 -2.14 -11.60
CA ILE A 118 10.94 -2.08 -10.59
C ILE A 118 11.24 -0.85 -9.73
N TYR A 119 10.20 -0.07 -9.45
CA TYR A 119 10.31 1.18 -8.69
C TYR A 119 9.20 1.29 -7.66
N ASN A 120 9.56 1.50 -6.41
CA ASN A 120 8.63 1.95 -5.40
C ASN A 120 8.25 3.40 -5.67
N MET A 121 6.96 3.71 -5.61
CA MET A 121 6.47 5.07 -5.82
C MET A 121 5.93 5.64 -4.52
N ALA A 122 6.72 6.47 -3.87
CA ALA A 122 6.36 7.20 -2.67
C ALA A 122 7.05 8.56 -2.68
N GLY A 123 6.42 9.57 -2.10
CA GLY A 123 7.09 10.82 -1.75
C GLY A 123 8.01 10.63 -0.55
N ASP A 124 8.79 11.65 -0.22
CA ASP A 124 9.77 11.59 0.85
C ASP A 124 9.14 11.45 2.24
N GLY A 125 9.69 10.53 3.02
CA GLY A 125 9.29 10.29 4.41
C GLY A 125 8.02 9.45 4.54
N ALA A 126 7.61 9.27 5.79
CA ALA A 126 6.40 8.58 6.16
C ALA A 126 5.68 9.33 7.30
N LEU A 127 4.37 9.28 7.34
CA LEU A 127 3.56 9.97 8.36
C LEU A 127 2.83 8.95 9.23
N THR A 128 2.96 9.11 10.53
CA THR A 128 2.13 8.37 11.49
C THR A 128 0.69 8.90 11.46
N ILE A 129 -0.23 8.15 12.08
CA ILE A 129 -1.61 8.63 12.22
C ILE A 129 -1.70 9.92 13.05
N ASP A 130 -0.77 10.12 14.00
CA ASP A 130 -0.70 11.34 14.81
C ASP A 130 -0.21 12.54 13.99
N ASP A 131 0.77 12.34 13.12
CA ASP A 131 1.22 13.39 12.18
C ASP A 131 0.10 13.82 11.25
N ILE A 132 -0.68 12.85 10.76
CA ILE A 132 -1.84 13.12 9.89
C ILE A 132 -2.94 13.84 10.67
N ALA A 133 -3.22 13.40 11.89
CA ALA A 133 -4.22 14.00 12.77
C ALA A 133 -3.89 15.47 13.07
N ALA A 134 -2.63 15.76 13.40
CA ALA A 134 -2.16 17.11 13.64
C ALA A 134 -2.32 18.03 12.42
N ARG A 135 -2.04 17.49 11.19
CA ARG A 135 -2.21 18.27 9.95
C ARG A 135 -3.66 18.53 9.58
N LEU A 136 -4.56 17.60 9.96
CA LEU A 136 -5.99 17.69 9.65
C LEU A 136 -6.81 18.35 10.77
N ASP A 137 -6.17 18.69 11.90
CA ASP A 137 -6.82 19.18 13.12
C ASP A 137 -7.96 18.24 13.58
N LYS A 138 -7.66 16.94 13.63
CA LYS A 138 -8.63 15.89 13.99
C LYS A 138 -8.19 15.09 15.19
N PRO A 139 -9.13 14.72 16.08
CA PRO A 139 -8.81 13.84 17.19
C PRO A 139 -8.57 12.39 16.72
N VAL A 140 -7.67 11.68 17.42
CA VAL A 140 -7.37 10.26 17.18
C VAL A 140 -8.10 9.40 18.20
N LEU A 141 -8.90 8.45 17.70
CA LEU A 141 -9.51 7.39 18.50
C LEU A 141 -8.66 6.13 18.44
N ARG A 142 -8.00 5.80 19.55
CA ARG A 142 -7.19 4.58 19.65
C ARG A 142 -8.01 3.42 20.19
N VAL A 143 -8.11 2.35 19.40
CA VAL A 143 -8.87 1.15 19.73
C VAL A 143 -7.93 -0.06 19.79
N PRO A 144 -7.98 -0.89 20.85
CA PRO A 144 -7.23 -2.13 20.88
C PRO A 144 -7.57 -3.04 19.68
N ALA A 145 -6.55 -3.67 19.09
CA ALA A 145 -6.74 -4.57 17.94
C ALA A 145 -7.75 -5.70 18.22
N SER A 146 -7.78 -6.20 19.46
CA SER A 146 -8.72 -7.23 19.90
C SER A 146 -10.18 -6.76 19.83
N MET A 147 -10.45 -5.52 20.19
CA MET A 147 -11.82 -4.96 20.09
C MET A 147 -12.25 -4.78 18.64
N VAL A 148 -11.34 -4.31 17.77
CA VAL A 148 -11.65 -4.19 16.34
C VAL A 148 -11.88 -5.57 15.72
N LYS A 149 -11.04 -6.56 16.04
CA LYS A 149 -11.21 -7.95 15.60
C LYS A 149 -12.55 -8.54 16.07
N ALA A 150 -12.91 -8.34 17.33
CA ALA A 150 -14.19 -8.80 17.88
C ALA A 150 -15.38 -8.12 17.19
N GLY A 151 -15.34 -6.80 17.00
CA GLY A 151 -16.38 -6.06 16.29
C GLY A 151 -16.57 -6.52 14.85
N LEU A 152 -15.46 -6.74 14.13
CA LEU A 152 -15.52 -7.26 12.74
C LEU A 152 -16.05 -8.71 12.71
N TRP A 153 -15.67 -9.55 13.67
CA TRP A 153 -16.18 -10.92 13.76
C TRP A 153 -17.70 -10.95 13.95
N ILE A 154 -18.22 -10.16 14.90
CA ILE A 154 -19.66 -10.03 15.15
C ILE A 154 -20.36 -9.47 13.92
N GLY A 155 -19.86 -8.35 13.38
CA GLY A 155 -20.46 -7.70 12.21
C GLY A 155 -20.50 -8.61 10.97
N HIS A 156 -19.43 -9.37 10.73
CA HIS A 156 -19.38 -10.32 9.63
C HIS A 156 -20.37 -11.48 9.82
N ARG A 157 -20.47 -12.03 11.04
CA ARG A 157 -21.40 -13.11 11.36
C ARG A 157 -22.87 -12.68 11.23
N LEU A 158 -23.15 -11.40 11.46
CA LEU A 158 -24.50 -10.81 11.33
C LEU A 158 -24.78 -10.28 9.91
N GLY A 159 -23.84 -10.42 8.97
CA GLY A 159 -24.00 -9.89 7.61
C GLY A 159 -23.95 -8.35 7.51
N LEU A 160 -23.51 -7.66 8.57
CA LEU A 160 -23.45 -6.20 8.64
C LEU A 160 -22.20 -5.59 7.99
N THR A 161 -21.16 -6.40 7.79
CA THR A 161 -19.91 -5.98 7.14
C THR A 161 -19.31 -7.11 6.31
N PRO A 162 -18.74 -6.81 5.13
CA PRO A 162 -17.96 -7.76 4.33
C PRO A 162 -16.54 -7.99 4.91
N HIS A 163 -16.09 -7.12 5.84
CA HIS A 163 -14.75 -7.15 6.38
C HIS A 163 -14.56 -8.28 7.40
N ARG A 164 -13.43 -8.95 7.35
CA ARG A 164 -13.05 -10.04 8.25
C ARG A 164 -12.04 -9.56 9.31
N PRO A 165 -11.96 -10.23 10.48
CA PRO A 165 -11.03 -9.87 11.55
C PRO A 165 -9.55 -9.82 11.13
N GLN A 166 -9.16 -10.65 10.17
CA GLN A 166 -7.79 -10.72 9.64
C GLN A 166 -7.36 -9.42 8.94
N GLN A 167 -8.33 -8.65 8.43
CA GLN A 167 -8.04 -7.35 7.78
C GLN A 167 -7.58 -6.25 8.74
N VAL A 168 -7.61 -6.49 10.06
CA VAL A 168 -7.04 -5.56 11.05
C VAL A 168 -5.53 -5.39 10.85
N ASP A 169 -4.84 -6.42 10.35
CA ASP A 169 -3.40 -6.35 10.13
C ASP A 169 -3.03 -5.38 8.98
N PHE A 170 -3.94 -5.11 8.04
CA PHE A 170 -3.83 -4.00 7.07
C PHE A 170 -3.70 -2.62 7.77
N LEU A 171 -4.34 -2.43 8.92
CA LEU A 171 -4.25 -1.18 9.68
C LEU A 171 -3.00 -1.13 10.57
N ARG A 172 -2.39 -2.28 10.88
CA ARG A 172 -1.28 -2.41 11.83
C ARG A 172 0.10 -2.43 11.20
N TYR A 173 0.23 -3.02 10.02
CA TYR A 173 1.52 -3.40 9.44
C TYR A 173 1.64 -2.97 7.98
N ARG A 174 1.44 -1.67 7.71
CA ARG A 174 1.54 -1.14 6.33
C ARG A 174 2.95 -1.26 5.79
N PRO A 175 3.10 -1.66 4.52
CA PRO A 175 4.37 -1.52 3.82
C PRO A 175 4.80 -0.05 3.75
N VAL A 176 5.98 0.25 4.27
CA VAL A 176 6.62 1.57 4.18
C VAL A 176 7.66 1.50 3.08
N LEU A 177 7.42 2.19 1.97
CA LEU A 177 8.22 2.07 0.76
C LEU A 177 9.39 3.07 0.78
N ALA A 178 10.61 2.59 0.58
CA ALA A 178 11.73 3.43 0.22
C ALA A 178 11.61 3.84 -1.26
N ASN A 179 11.91 5.11 -1.58
CA ASN A 179 11.79 5.69 -2.92
C ASN A 179 13.14 6.01 -3.56
N THR A 180 14.21 5.40 -3.08
CA THR A 180 15.59 5.75 -3.47
C THR A 180 15.94 5.44 -4.92
N ARG A 181 15.14 4.61 -5.60
CA ARG A 181 15.32 4.29 -7.03
C ARG A 181 14.51 5.16 -7.97
N LEU A 182 13.47 5.80 -7.48
CA LEU A 182 12.59 6.64 -8.27
C LEU A 182 13.24 7.99 -8.54
#